data_7924e1faa88b72beae9f7aa7bc0c4f1e
#
_entry.id   7924e1faa88b72beae9f7aa7bc0c4f1e
#
_cell.length_a   1.000
_cell.length_b   1.000
_cell.length_c   1.000
_cell.angle_alpha   90.00
_cell.angle_beta   90.00
_cell.angle_gamma   90.00
#
_symmetry.space_group_name_H-M   'P 1'
#
loop_
_entity.id
_entity.type
_entity.pdbx_description
1 polymer ?
#
loop_
_entity_poly.entity_id
_entity_poly.type
_entity_poly.pdbx_seq_one_letter_code
_entity_poly.pdbx_strand_id
1 'polypeptide(L)'
;MFAVQQRGKAAAGRWGLDPYGVGAVDAAPDPAPVDLDTIDLCDLARFDHGFPHDIFTALRERRPVWYHPPGPLVPGDDGFWVLSRHADVLAAASDPVTFSSVGGPGRDGGGTLIEDLPVGYTGVLLNMTDDPHHQRFRSLLTPALSPRAIRSLEADIRRRSDGIVAAALSRSEDAGEVDLLVHVAAELPLQAAAALIGVPQEDRARLIEWADATLDHDDHDLGGTSDRAVAASAAMFEYGATLIEARRDDPRDDLLSRAVHGEIDDESAPGGRRRLRPDELQLLFSLLVAAGTETTRNTIAVGVAALAARPDDWVRLREDRSLVPGAVEEMLRWASSTPYNRRTATVDVEVHGQMIRAGDRVTLWWASADRDRSEFADPFRFDVARTPNRHLAFGHGSHFCLGSRLARLEIAAIVDSLLDRAEPPEQLGPIEWTRSNKHTGVRHLPVRMVERR
;
A
#
# COMPACT_ATOMS: atom_id res chain seq x y z
N MET A 1 -0.37 -43.90 -4.39
CA MET A 1 1.00 -44.04 -3.91
C MET A 1 1.84 -43.13 -4.82
N PHE A 2 1.84 -41.83 -4.56
CA PHE A 2 2.65 -40.84 -5.26
C PHE A 2 3.61 -40.23 -4.27
N ALA A 3 4.89 -40.43 -4.56
CA ALA A 3 6.00 -39.99 -3.74
C ALA A 3 6.09 -38.45 -3.81
N VAL A 4 5.95 -37.80 -2.65
CA VAL A 4 6.35 -36.41 -2.43
C VAL A 4 7.88 -36.41 -2.44
N GLN A 5 8.47 -35.98 -3.53
CA GLN A 5 9.90 -35.70 -3.59
C GLN A 5 10.20 -34.50 -2.68
N GLN A 6 10.92 -34.75 -1.63
CA GLN A 6 11.64 -33.75 -0.86
C GLN A 6 12.52 -32.95 -1.80
N ARG A 7 12.11 -31.73 -2.18
CA ARG A 7 13.00 -30.74 -2.77
C ARG A 7 13.87 -30.17 -1.65
N GLY A 8 15.15 -30.40 -1.83
CA GLY A 8 16.19 -30.26 -0.86
C GLY A 8 16.42 -28.84 -0.36
N LYS A 9 16.94 -28.81 0.83
CA LYS A 9 17.73 -27.75 1.44
C LYS A 9 18.83 -27.27 0.47
N ALA A 10 18.55 -26.23 -0.32
CA ALA A 10 19.59 -25.49 -1.03
C ALA A 10 19.00 -24.13 -1.43
N ALA A 11 19.38 -23.13 -0.68
CA ALA A 11 19.60 -21.73 -1.00
C ALA A 11 19.40 -20.81 0.22
N ALA A 12 19.79 -21.26 1.40
CA ALA A 12 20.18 -20.32 2.43
C ALA A 12 21.54 -19.77 2.00
N GLY A 13 21.62 -18.54 1.53
CA GLY A 13 22.91 -17.93 1.40
C GLY A 13 23.27 -17.13 0.16
N ARG A 14 22.33 -16.63 -0.62
CA ARG A 14 22.72 -15.70 -1.72
C ARG A 14 22.42 -14.23 -1.48
N TRP A 15 21.57 -13.88 -0.51
CA TRP A 15 21.08 -12.52 -0.40
C TRP A 15 21.27 -11.85 0.95
N GLY A 16 21.87 -12.54 1.95
CA GLY A 16 22.10 -11.98 3.30
C GLY A 16 20.84 -11.51 4.03
N LEU A 17 19.67 -11.69 3.41
CA LEU A 17 18.37 -11.49 4.04
C LEU A 17 17.95 -12.80 4.67
N ASP A 18 17.36 -12.72 5.86
CA ASP A 18 16.57 -13.81 6.40
C ASP A 18 15.67 -14.33 5.26
N PRO A 19 15.64 -15.65 5.00
CA PRO A 19 14.79 -16.25 3.97
C PRO A 19 13.31 -15.90 4.14
N TYR A 20 12.94 -15.25 5.23
CA TYR A 20 11.59 -14.81 5.57
C TYR A 20 11.36 -13.31 5.40
N GLY A 21 12.39 -12.52 5.05
CA GLY A 21 12.27 -11.10 4.66
C GLY A 21 11.87 -10.11 5.77
N VAL A 22 11.68 -10.55 7.02
CA VAL A 22 11.18 -9.73 8.13
C VAL A 22 12.00 -9.82 9.40
N GLY A 23 12.74 -10.91 9.60
CA GLY A 23 13.49 -11.13 10.83
C GLY A 23 14.97 -10.81 10.68
N ALA A 24 15.54 -10.25 11.70
CA ALA A 24 16.95 -10.34 12.11
C ALA A 24 18.06 -9.90 11.14
N VAL A 25 17.81 -9.15 10.07
CA VAL A 25 18.90 -8.58 9.29
C VAL A 25 18.99 -7.09 9.53
N ASP A 26 19.70 -6.74 10.61
CA ASP A 26 20.18 -5.36 10.84
C ASP A 26 21.33 -4.99 9.88
N ALA A 27 21.51 -5.73 8.78
CA ALA A 27 22.54 -5.48 7.79
C ALA A 27 21.91 -5.11 6.44
N ALA A 28 22.39 -4.04 5.86
CA ALA A 28 22.03 -3.68 4.48
C ALA A 28 22.45 -4.80 3.52
N PRO A 29 21.62 -5.12 2.49
CA PRO A 29 22.02 -6.03 1.44
C PRO A 29 23.28 -5.53 0.73
N ASP A 30 24.15 -6.46 0.33
CA ASP A 30 25.34 -6.15 -0.45
C ASP A 30 24.93 -5.84 -1.92
N PRO A 31 25.09 -4.60 -2.41
CA PRO A 31 24.73 -4.25 -3.76
C PRO A 31 25.77 -4.68 -4.81
N ALA A 32 26.94 -5.15 -4.38
CA ALA A 32 28.08 -5.41 -5.29
C ALA A 32 27.77 -6.49 -6.37
N PRO A 33 27.05 -7.60 -6.08
CA PRO A 33 26.78 -8.61 -7.09
C PRO A 33 25.66 -8.22 -8.08
N VAL A 34 24.97 -7.08 -7.89
CA VAL A 34 23.83 -6.69 -8.75
C VAL A 34 24.34 -6.05 -10.04
N ASP A 35 24.08 -6.69 -11.18
CA ASP A 35 24.32 -6.15 -12.53
C ASP A 35 23.09 -5.35 -12.98
N LEU A 36 23.18 -4.01 -12.90
CA LEU A 36 22.08 -3.12 -13.25
C LEU A 36 21.72 -3.11 -14.75
N ASP A 37 22.59 -3.59 -15.62
CA ASP A 37 22.32 -3.64 -17.05
C ASP A 37 21.41 -4.84 -17.44
N THR A 38 21.22 -5.78 -16.52
CA THR A 38 20.34 -6.96 -16.69
C THR A 38 19.04 -6.91 -15.90
N ILE A 39 18.78 -5.79 -15.19
CA ILE A 39 17.60 -5.65 -14.36
C ILE A 39 16.37 -5.31 -15.21
N ASP A 40 15.32 -6.08 -14.99
CA ASP A 40 13.95 -5.76 -15.43
C ASP A 40 13.04 -5.66 -14.20
N LEU A 41 12.54 -4.46 -13.89
CA LEU A 41 11.62 -4.20 -12.76
C LEU A 41 10.16 -4.58 -13.10
N CYS A 42 9.90 -4.98 -14.33
CA CYS A 42 8.62 -5.56 -14.74
C CYS A 42 8.63 -7.10 -14.67
N ASP A 43 9.81 -7.72 -14.42
CA ASP A 43 9.90 -9.15 -14.10
C ASP A 43 9.43 -9.38 -12.65
N LEU A 44 8.18 -9.83 -12.50
CA LEU A 44 7.55 -10.03 -11.19
C LEU A 44 8.23 -11.14 -10.37
N ALA A 45 8.98 -12.05 -10.97
CA ALA A 45 9.75 -13.04 -10.22
C ALA A 45 10.81 -12.43 -9.29
N ARG A 46 11.20 -11.18 -9.54
CA ARG A 46 12.09 -10.42 -8.64
C ARG A 46 11.43 -10.01 -7.32
N PHE A 47 10.11 -10.09 -7.27
CA PHE A 47 9.29 -9.72 -6.11
C PHE A 47 8.75 -10.94 -5.35
N ASP A 48 9.16 -12.16 -5.70
CA ASP A 48 8.71 -13.41 -5.04
C ASP A 48 9.02 -13.48 -3.55
N HIS A 49 10.00 -12.70 -3.11
CA HIS A 49 10.44 -12.62 -1.70
C HIS A 49 10.23 -11.23 -1.11
N GLY A 50 9.22 -10.50 -1.62
CA GLY A 50 8.95 -9.12 -1.26
C GLY A 50 9.76 -8.12 -2.07
N PHE A 51 9.95 -6.90 -1.56
CA PHE A 51 10.63 -5.83 -2.28
C PHE A 51 12.13 -6.13 -2.46
N PRO A 52 12.70 -6.04 -3.69
CA PRO A 52 14.10 -6.40 -3.97
C PRO A 52 15.08 -5.31 -3.50
N HIS A 53 15.32 -5.26 -2.20
CA HIS A 53 16.13 -4.23 -1.55
C HIS A 53 17.58 -4.17 -2.03
N ASP A 54 18.17 -5.27 -2.49
CA ASP A 54 19.51 -5.36 -3.06
C ASP A 54 19.61 -4.56 -4.37
N ILE A 55 18.66 -4.76 -5.28
CA ILE A 55 18.56 -4.02 -6.54
C ILE A 55 18.44 -2.52 -6.27
N PHE A 56 17.52 -2.13 -5.37
CA PHE A 56 17.30 -0.73 -5.09
C PHE A 56 18.43 -0.08 -4.26
N THR A 57 19.18 -0.85 -3.47
CA THR A 57 20.41 -0.38 -2.84
C THR A 57 21.45 -0.08 -3.91
N ALA A 58 21.64 -0.99 -4.87
CA ALA A 58 22.53 -0.77 -6.00
C ALA A 58 22.13 0.45 -6.86
N LEU A 59 20.83 0.65 -7.10
CA LEU A 59 20.33 1.81 -7.82
C LEU A 59 20.62 3.11 -7.05
N ARG A 60 20.29 3.19 -5.76
CA ARG A 60 20.56 4.39 -4.94
C ARG A 60 22.04 4.78 -4.92
N GLU A 61 22.94 3.80 -4.87
CA GLU A 61 24.38 4.04 -4.76
C GLU A 61 25.02 4.35 -6.11
N ARG A 62 24.65 3.68 -7.18
CA ARG A 62 25.34 3.72 -8.48
C ARG A 62 24.60 4.47 -9.56
N ARG A 63 23.26 4.40 -9.60
CA ARG A 63 22.40 4.99 -10.65
C ARG A 63 21.08 5.49 -10.03
N PRO A 64 21.08 6.54 -9.18
CA PRO A 64 19.90 6.98 -8.44
C PRO A 64 18.76 7.48 -9.33
N VAL A 65 19.08 8.00 -10.49
CA VAL A 65 18.17 8.34 -11.58
C VAL A 65 18.53 7.42 -12.75
N TRP A 66 17.73 6.40 -12.96
CA TRP A 66 18.03 5.35 -13.92
C TRP A 66 16.92 5.20 -14.95
N TYR A 67 17.31 5.17 -16.23
CA TYR A 67 16.38 4.83 -17.30
C TYR A 67 16.28 3.31 -17.44
N HIS A 68 15.11 2.78 -17.08
CA HIS A 68 14.76 1.39 -17.37
C HIS A 68 14.44 1.28 -18.86
N PRO A 69 15.22 0.52 -19.64
CA PRO A 69 15.00 0.42 -21.09
C PRO A 69 13.68 -0.31 -21.39
N PRO A 70 13.13 -0.13 -22.61
CA PRO A 70 12.04 -0.97 -23.07
C PRO A 70 12.47 -2.45 -23.12
N GLY A 71 11.52 -3.36 -22.90
CA GLY A 71 11.75 -4.79 -22.86
C GLY A 71 10.47 -5.58 -23.04
N PRO A 72 10.56 -6.92 -23.17
CA PRO A 72 9.39 -7.76 -23.43
C PRO A 72 8.31 -7.71 -22.34
N LEU A 73 8.71 -7.39 -21.08
CA LEU A 73 7.82 -7.31 -19.93
C LEU A 73 7.40 -5.87 -19.61
N VAL A 74 8.04 -4.88 -20.23
CA VAL A 74 7.73 -3.47 -20.01
C VAL A 74 6.47 -3.12 -20.80
N PRO A 75 5.41 -2.61 -20.17
CA PRO A 75 4.20 -2.19 -20.87
C PRO A 75 4.48 -1.04 -21.85
N GLY A 76 4.01 -1.17 -23.08
CA GLY A 76 4.24 -0.19 -24.15
C GLY A 76 5.58 -0.35 -24.86
N ASP A 77 5.91 0.58 -25.78
CA ASP A 77 7.07 0.52 -26.65
C ASP A 77 8.28 1.29 -26.12
N ASP A 78 8.14 1.99 -25.00
CA ASP A 78 9.15 2.83 -24.37
C ASP A 78 9.49 2.35 -22.94
N GLY A 79 10.64 2.80 -22.43
CA GLY A 79 11.06 2.57 -21.04
C GLY A 79 10.45 3.56 -20.06
N PHE A 80 11.04 3.63 -18.88
CA PHE A 80 10.63 4.58 -17.84
C PHE A 80 11.80 4.96 -16.93
N TRP A 81 11.72 6.13 -16.33
CA TRP A 81 12.68 6.59 -15.35
C TRP A 81 12.38 6.05 -13.95
N VAL A 82 13.42 5.72 -13.22
CA VAL A 82 13.39 5.23 -11.85
C VAL A 82 14.08 6.25 -10.95
N LEU A 83 13.34 6.86 -10.03
CA LEU A 83 13.88 7.67 -8.95
C LEU A 83 13.94 6.82 -7.69
N SER A 84 15.14 6.59 -7.14
CA SER A 84 15.37 5.64 -6.05
C SER A 84 15.80 6.28 -4.73
N ARG A 85 16.38 7.48 -4.73
CA ARG A 85 16.82 8.21 -3.52
C ARG A 85 15.67 8.98 -2.89
N HIS A 86 15.69 9.10 -1.57
CA HIS A 86 14.68 9.83 -0.80
C HIS A 86 14.51 11.28 -1.27
N ALA A 87 15.62 12.01 -1.43
CA ALA A 87 15.57 13.42 -1.83
C ALA A 87 14.95 13.60 -3.23
N ASP A 88 15.29 12.74 -4.19
CA ASP A 88 14.79 12.83 -5.57
C ASP A 88 13.29 12.48 -5.65
N VAL A 89 12.90 11.42 -4.95
CA VAL A 89 11.51 11.00 -4.84
C VAL A 89 10.66 12.08 -4.16
N LEU A 90 11.15 12.67 -3.07
CA LEU A 90 10.50 13.77 -2.37
C LEU A 90 10.36 15.01 -3.25
N ALA A 91 11.42 15.40 -3.98
CA ALA A 91 11.42 16.55 -4.87
C ALA A 91 10.39 16.37 -5.99
N ALA A 92 10.41 15.23 -6.68
CA ALA A 92 9.45 14.94 -7.75
C ALA A 92 7.99 14.88 -7.24
N ALA A 93 7.75 14.30 -6.06
CA ALA A 93 6.43 14.28 -5.45
C ALA A 93 5.92 15.66 -5.01
N SER A 94 6.84 16.61 -4.77
CA SER A 94 6.53 17.98 -4.37
C SER A 94 6.25 18.91 -5.56
N ASP A 95 6.53 18.45 -6.78
CA ASP A 95 6.34 19.22 -8.02
C ASP A 95 5.34 18.54 -8.98
N PRO A 96 4.03 18.61 -8.68
CA PRO A 96 3.00 18.01 -9.51
C PRO A 96 2.81 18.72 -10.85
N VAL A 97 3.40 19.90 -11.03
CA VAL A 97 3.36 20.63 -12.31
C VAL A 97 4.29 19.99 -13.31
N THR A 98 5.52 19.68 -12.90
CA THR A 98 6.50 18.98 -13.73
C THR A 98 6.21 17.48 -13.82
N PHE A 99 5.73 16.86 -12.74
CA PHE A 99 5.49 15.42 -12.63
C PHE A 99 3.99 15.12 -12.42
N SER A 100 3.25 15.07 -13.51
CA SER A 100 1.79 14.92 -13.56
C SER A 100 1.33 13.50 -13.21
N SER A 101 0.19 13.39 -12.53
CA SER A 101 -0.54 12.13 -12.30
C SER A 101 -1.52 11.78 -13.42
N VAL A 102 -1.84 12.76 -14.28
CA VAL A 102 -2.75 12.56 -15.41
C VAL A 102 -2.02 12.03 -16.64
N GLY A 103 -0.98 12.72 -17.07
CA GLY A 103 -0.25 12.39 -18.29
C GLY A 103 0.65 13.53 -18.74
N GLY A 104 1.14 13.49 -19.98
CA GLY A 104 2.04 14.51 -20.53
C GLY A 104 2.03 14.54 -22.04
N PRO A 105 2.79 15.47 -22.65
CA PRO A 105 2.86 15.63 -24.09
C PRO A 105 3.23 14.33 -24.82
N GLY A 106 2.52 14.02 -25.91
CA GLY A 106 2.80 12.86 -26.76
C GLY A 106 2.45 11.50 -26.16
N ARG A 107 1.69 11.48 -25.05
CA ARG A 107 1.25 10.25 -24.38
C ARG A 107 -0.27 10.25 -24.23
N ASP A 108 -0.94 9.35 -24.93
CA ASP A 108 -2.42 9.27 -24.97
C ASP A 108 -3.02 8.66 -23.69
N GLY A 109 -2.21 7.93 -22.90
CA GLY A 109 -2.57 7.37 -21.62
C GLY A 109 -1.76 7.98 -20.49
N GLY A 110 -2.04 7.59 -19.24
CA GLY A 110 -1.34 8.10 -18.07
C GLY A 110 -1.63 7.27 -16.84
N GLY A 111 -1.54 7.91 -15.68
CA GLY A 111 -1.85 7.28 -14.41
C GLY A 111 -0.67 7.13 -13.48
N THR A 112 -0.85 6.29 -12.46
CA THR A 112 0.11 6.13 -11.36
C THR A 112 0.83 4.78 -11.36
N LEU A 113 0.59 3.95 -12.39
CA LEU A 113 1.25 2.66 -12.60
C LEU A 113 2.23 2.75 -13.79
N ILE A 114 3.14 1.77 -13.94
CA ILE A 114 4.10 1.74 -15.06
C ILE A 114 3.35 1.68 -16.38
N GLU A 115 2.32 0.86 -16.49
CA GLU A 115 1.43 0.83 -17.65
C GLU A 115 0.62 2.12 -17.82
N ASP A 116 0.33 2.47 -19.05
CA ASP A 116 -0.60 3.55 -19.37
C ASP A 116 -2.05 3.08 -19.19
N LEU A 117 -2.82 3.82 -18.41
CA LEU A 117 -4.24 3.58 -18.27
C LEU A 117 -5.03 4.46 -19.25
N PRO A 118 -6.20 3.98 -19.74
CA PRO A 118 -7.03 4.74 -20.65
C PRO A 118 -7.45 6.10 -20.05
N VAL A 119 -7.70 7.08 -20.92
CA VAL A 119 -8.18 8.44 -20.55
C VAL A 119 -9.44 8.41 -19.68
N GLY A 120 -10.28 7.36 -19.81
CA GLY A 120 -11.45 7.20 -18.94
C GLY A 120 -11.16 7.02 -17.44
N TYR A 121 -9.92 6.68 -17.06
CA TYR A 121 -9.45 6.62 -15.69
C TYR A 121 -8.62 7.85 -15.31
N THR A 122 -7.73 8.25 -16.20
CA THR A 122 -6.84 9.40 -16.00
C THR A 122 -7.64 10.71 -16.11
N GLY A 123 -7.42 11.62 -15.19
CA GLY A 123 -8.20 12.84 -15.06
C GLY A 123 -9.60 12.67 -14.46
N VAL A 124 -9.99 11.43 -14.10
CA VAL A 124 -11.30 11.09 -13.50
C VAL A 124 -11.11 10.46 -12.11
N LEU A 125 -10.27 9.43 -12.01
CA LEU A 125 -9.97 8.79 -10.73
C LEU A 125 -9.12 9.72 -9.85
N LEU A 126 -9.51 9.93 -8.59
CA LEU A 126 -8.93 10.94 -7.70
C LEU A 126 -7.39 10.93 -7.66
N ASN A 127 -6.76 9.77 -7.54
CA ASN A 127 -5.29 9.66 -7.50
C ASN A 127 -4.63 9.82 -8.89
N MET A 128 -5.41 9.93 -9.95
CA MET A 128 -4.99 10.15 -11.34
C MET A 128 -5.50 11.50 -11.87
N THR A 129 -5.65 12.47 -10.99
CA THR A 129 -6.00 13.87 -11.30
C THR A 129 -4.88 14.78 -10.84
N ASP A 130 -4.74 15.96 -11.43
CA ASP A 130 -3.82 16.99 -11.01
C ASP A 130 -4.54 18.21 -10.43
N ASP A 131 -3.79 19.05 -9.72
CA ASP A 131 -4.30 20.33 -9.23
C ASP A 131 -4.64 21.27 -10.40
N PRO A 132 -5.67 22.09 -10.31
CA PRO A 132 -6.54 22.30 -9.14
C PRO A 132 -7.69 21.30 -8.99
N HIS A 133 -7.95 20.44 -9.99
CA HIS A 133 -9.09 19.50 -9.97
C HIS A 133 -8.94 18.47 -8.83
N HIS A 134 -7.74 17.93 -8.63
CA HIS A 134 -7.43 17.02 -7.54
C HIS A 134 -7.78 17.64 -6.17
N GLN A 135 -7.35 18.87 -5.89
CA GLN A 135 -7.64 19.53 -4.62
C GLN A 135 -9.14 19.79 -4.42
N ARG A 136 -9.85 20.22 -5.47
CA ARG A 136 -11.30 20.43 -5.46
C ARG A 136 -12.02 19.13 -5.10
N PHE A 137 -11.68 18.03 -5.77
CA PHE A 137 -12.26 16.72 -5.51
C PHE A 137 -11.91 16.23 -4.09
N ARG A 138 -10.63 16.28 -3.71
CA ARG A 138 -10.16 15.90 -2.39
C ARG A 138 -10.84 16.67 -1.25
N SER A 139 -11.19 17.93 -1.47
CA SER A 139 -11.84 18.78 -0.47
C SER A 139 -13.21 18.25 -0.01
N LEU A 140 -13.94 17.52 -0.85
CA LEU A 140 -15.20 16.87 -0.49
C LEU A 140 -15.01 15.78 0.57
N LEU A 141 -13.88 15.07 0.52
CA LEU A 141 -13.60 13.88 1.31
C LEU A 141 -12.88 14.21 2.63
N THR A 142 -12.06 15.26 2.61
CA THR A 142 -11.20 15.66 3.75
C THR A 142 -11.96 15.84 5.08
N PRO A 143 -13.18 16.40 5.14
CA PRO A 143 -13.91 16.56 6.39
C PRO A 143 -14.23 15.22 7.08
N ALA A 144 -14.54 14.15 6.33
CA ALA A 144 -14.82 12.82 6.86
C ALA A 144 -13.57 12.12 7.45
N LEU A 145 -12.39 12.58 7.06
CA LEU A 145 -11.08 12.08 7.51
C LEU A 145 -10.34 13.09 8.40
N SER A 146 -11.07 14.10 8.90
CA SER A 146 -10.53 15.08 9.86
C SER A 146 -10.14 14.41 11.18
N PRO A 147 -9.25 15.02 11.98
CA PRO A 147 -8.88 14.50 13.28
C PRO A 147 -10.09 14.25 14.22
N ARG A 148 -11.13 15.07 14.11
CA ARG A 148 -12.36 14.90 14.90
C ARG A 148 -13.16 13.67 14.44
N ALA A 149 -13.34 13.50 13.14
CA ALA A 149 -14.06 12.36 12.56
C ALA A 149 -13.34 11.03 12.87
N ILE A 150 -12.01 10.98 12.70
CA ILE A 150 -11.23 9.78 13.03
C ILE A 150 -11.30 9.46 14.54
N ARG A 151 -11.20 10.45 15.42
CA ARG A 151 -11.36 10.20 16.86
C ARG A 151 -12.73 9.63 17.23
N SER A 152 -13.79 9.96 16.51
CA SER A 152 -15.12 9.38 16.78
C SER A 152 -15.19 7.88 16.45
N LEU A 153 -14.32 7.36 15.60
CA LEU A 153 -14.22 5.95 15.27
C LEU A 153 -13.33 5.14 16.25
N GLU A 154 -12.55 5.82 17.07
CA GLU A 154 -11.51 5.17 17.89
C GLU A 154 -12.06 4.08 18.81
N ALA A 155 -13.17 4.35 19.52
CA ALA A 155 -13.75 3.36 20.41
C ALA A 155 -14.27 2.10 19.68
N ASP A 156 -14.80 2.28 18.48
CA ASP A 156 -15.27 1.16 17.67
C ASP A 156 -14.10 0.35 17.10
N ILE A 157 -13.08 1.01 16.60
CA ILE A 157 -11.86 0.41 16.06
C ILE A 157 -11.16 -0.41 17.16
N ARG A 158 -10.98 0.14 18.37
CA ARG A 158 -10.37 -0.58 19.49
C ARG A 158 -11.17 -1.82 19.90
N ARG A 159 -12.49 -1.71 20.01
CA ARG A 159 -13.37 -2.86 20.31
C ARG A 159 -13.23 -3.98 19.27
N ARG A 160 -13.20 -3.61 17.97
CA ARG A 160 -13.01 -4.58 16.88
C ARG A 160 -11.64 -5.24 16.93
N SER A 161 -10.58 -4.46 17.16
CA SER A 161 -9.21 -4.97 17.33
C SER A 161 -9.15 -6.01 18.46
N ASP A 162 -9.76 -5.71 19.60
CA ASP A 162 -9.83 -6.65 20.73
C ASP A 162 -10.56 -7.94 20.40
N GLY A 163 -11.66 -7.86 19.65
CA GLY A 163 -12.40 -9.03 19.18
C GLY A 163 -11.61 -9.88 18.19
N ILE A 164 -10.94 -9.23 17.24
CA ILE A 164 -10.10 -9.89 16.22
C ILE A 164 -8.93 -10.64 16.89
N VAL A 165 -8.19 -9.98 17.78
CA VAL A 165 -7.05 -10.59 18.47
C VAL A 165 -7.50 -11.74 19.38
N ALA A 166 -8.62 -11.59 20.11
CA ALA A 166 -9.17 -12.65 20.94
C ALA A 166 -9.60 -13.88 20.10
N ALA A 167 -10.24 -13.66 18.96
CA ALA A 167 -10.63 -14.74 18.05
C ALA A 167 -9.40 -15.45 17.44
N ALA A 168 -8.35 -14.72 17.08
CA ALA A 168 -7.11 -15.28 16.58
C ALA A 168 -6.39 -16.12 17.63
N LEU A 169 -6.35 -15.68 18.90
CA LEU A 169 -5.79 -16.42 20.03
C LEU A 169 -6.54 -17.75 20.25
N SER A 170 -7.88 -17.71 20.32
CA SER A 170 -8.70 -18.92 20.47
C SER A 170 -8.48 -19.91 19.32
N ARG A 171 -8.43 -19.40 18.07
CA ARG A 171 -8.15 -20.24 16.91
C ARG A 171 -6.75 -20.86 16.96
N SER A 172 -5.74 -20.09 17.40
CA SER A 172 -4.37 -20.61 17.54
C SER A 172 -4.25 -21.68 18.62
N GLU A 173 -5.04 -21.56 19.71
CA GLU A 173 -5.11 -22.60 20.76
C GLU A 173 -5.73 -23.89 20.21
N ASP A 174 -6.82 -23.78 19.43
CA ASP A 174 -7.53 -24.92 18.88
C ASP A 174 -6.79 -25.65 17.75
N ALA A 175 -6.19 -24.88 16.81
CA ALA A 175 -5.57 -25.40 15.59
C ALA A 175 -4.04 -25.52 15.68
N GLY A 176 -3.40 -24.90 16.67
CA GLY A 176 -1.94 -24.84 16.81
C GLY A 176 -1.30 -23.73 15.98
N GLU A 177 -2.00 -23.15 15.02
CA GLU A 177 -1.55 -22.08 14.14
C GLU A 177 -2.69 -21.19 13.65
N VAL A 178 -2.35 -19.98 13.24
CA VAL A 178 -3.23 -19.06 12.51
C VAL A 178 -2.45 -18.35 11.41
N ASP A 179 -3.15 -17.94 10.37
CA ASP A 179 -2.59 -16.99 9.40
C ASP A 179 -2.74 -15.56 9.93
N LEU A 180 -1.61 -14.90 10.20
CA LEU A 180 -1.60 -13.53 10.74
C LEU A 180 -2.26 -12.53 9.80
N LEU A 181 -2.07 -12.70 8.48
CA LEU A 181 -2.71 -11.82 7.50
C LEU A 181 -4.23 -11.96 7.56
N VAL A 182 -4.73 -13.18 7.44
CA VAL A 182 -6.17 -13.47 7.32
C VAL A 182 -6.91 -13.20 8.62
N HIS A 183 -6.36 -13.62 9.77
CA HIS A 183 -7.08 -13.64 11.04
C HIS A 183 -6.79 -12.44 11.95
N VAL A 184 -5.78 -11.61 11.62
CA VAL A 184 -5.45 -10.43 12.43
C VAL A 184 -5.42 -9.17 11.59
N ALA A 185 -4.70 -9.19 10.45
CA ALA A 185 -4.39 -7.96 9.74
C ALA A 185 -5.48 -7.51 8.75
N ALA A 186 -6.21 -8.44 8.12
CA ALA A 186 -7.10 -8.13 7.00
C ALA A 186 -8.46 -7.56 7.43
N GLU A 187 -9.03 -8.06 8.53
CA GLU A 187 -10.42 -7.77 8.87
C GLU A 187 -10.65 -6.31 9.28
N LEU A 188 -9.79 -5.75 10.15
CA LEU A 188 -10.00 -4.41 10.70
C LEU A 188 -9.99 -3.31 9.62
N PRO A 189 -8.98 -3.23 8.71
CA PRO A 189 -8.94 -2.18 7.70
C PRO A 189 -10.17 -2.19 6.81
N LEU A 190 -10.63 -3.37 6.41
CA LEU A 190 -11.81 -3.48 5.57
C LEU A 190 -13.08 -3.06 6.31
N GLN A 191 -13.26 -3.47 7.57
CA GLN A 191 -14.40 -3.07 8.38
C GLN A 191 -14.43 -1.55 8.59
N ALA A 192 -13.27 -0.92 8.83
CA ALA A 192 -13.15 0.51 9.02
C ALA A 192 -13.40 1.29 7.72
N ALA A 193 -12.81 0.87 6.61
CA ALA A 193 -13.05 1.47 5.30
C ALA A 193 -14.53 1.38 4.90
N ALA A 194 -15.13 0.19 5.05
CA ALA A 194 -16.54 -0.03 4.75
C ALA A 194 -17.47 0.85 5.62
N ALA A 195 -17.15 1.00 6.91
CA ALA A 195 -17.89 1.88 7.81
C ALA A 195 -17.80 3.35 7.38
N LEU A 196 -16.59 3.81 7.02
CA LEU A 196 -16.33 5.18 6.58
C LEU A 196 -17.04 5.50 5.26
N ILE A 197 -17.02 4.57 4.31
CA ILE A 197 -17.71 4.69 3.01
C ILE A 197 -19.23 4.72 3.22
N GLY A 198 -19.73 4.02 4.23
CA GLY A 198 -21.16 3.88 4.51
C GLY A 198 -21.75 2.56 4.02
N VAL A 199 -20.91 1.52 3.84
CA VAL A 199 -21.38 0.15 3.50
C VAL A 199 -22.10 -0.47 4.71
N PRO A 200 -23.34 -0.98 4.56
CA PRO A 200 -24.06 -1.67 5.60
C PRO A 200 -23.28 -2.84 6.19
N GLN A 201 -23.46 -3.12 7.49
CA GLN A 201 -22.71 -4.17 8.19
C GLN A 201 -22.90 -5.54 7.57
N GLU A 202 -24.14 -5.83 7.11
CA GLU A 202 -24.54 -7.08 6.47
C GLU A 202 -23.84 -7.35 5.13
N ASP A 203 -23.41 -6.29 4.42
CA ASP A 203 -22.77 -6.40 3.11
C ASP A 203 -21.23 -6.49 3.17
N ARG A 204 -20.64 -6.20 4.33
CA ARG A 204 -19.18 -6.10 4.46
C ARG A 204 -18.45 -7.41 4.20
N ALA A 205 -19.06 -8.55 4.56
CA ALA A 205 -18.47 -9.87 4.25
C ALA A 205 -18.30 -10.07 2.74
N ARG A 206 -19.30 -9.66 1.93
CA ARG A 206 -19.23 -9.74 0.46
C ARG A 206 -18.15 -8.82 -0.10
N LEU A 207 -17.99 -7.64 0.51
CA LEU A 207 -16.94 -6.71 0.11
C LEU A 207 -15.52 -7.29 0.35
N ILE A 208 -15.35 -8.05 1.45
CA ILE A 208 -14.12 -8.81 1.73
C ILE A 208 -13.85 -9.83 0.63
N GLU A 209 -14.85 -10.66 0.32
CA GLU A 209 -14.72 -11.71 -0.72
C GLU A 209 -14.35 -11.11 -2.09
N TRP A 210 -14.93 -9.97 -2.45
CA TRP A 210 -14.61 -9.30 -3.70
C TRP A 210 -13.23 -8.65 -3.68
N ALA A 211 -12.86 -7.99 -2.57
CA ALA A 211 -11.54 -7.38 -2.43
C ALA A 211 -10.43 -8.44 -2.51
N ASP A 212 -10.59 -9.58 -1.81
CA ASP A 212 -9.64 -10.68 -1.87
C ASP A 212 -9.54 -11.29 -3.27
N ALA A 213 -10.69 -11.48 -3.94
CA ALA A 213 -10.71 -12.00 -5.30
C ALA A 213 -10.05 -11.07 -6.32
N THR A 214 -10.10 -9.73 -6.11
CA THR A 214 -9.46 -8.76 -7.01
C THR A 214 -7.93 -8.71 -6.84
N LEU A 215 -7.40 -9.17 -5.71
CA LEU A 215 -5.94 -9.23 -5.49
C LEU A 215 -5.26 -10.31 -6.33
N ASP A 216 -5.99 -11.36 -6.71
CA ASP A 216 -5.50 -12.39 -7.62
C ASP A 216 -5.30 -11.87 -9.06
N HIS A 217 -5.73 -10.63 -9.36
CA HIS A 217 -5.61 -10.03 -10.68
C HIS A 217 -4.15 -9.84 -11.14
N ASP A 218 -3.26 -9.53 -10.22
CA ASP A 218 -1.85 -9.25 -10.53
C ASP A 218 -0.95 -10.47 -10.39
N ASP A 219 -1.49 -11.63 -9.96
CA ASP A 219 -0.72 -12.84 -9.79
C ASP A 219 -0.70 -13.68 -11.07
N HIS A 220 0.39 -13.54 -11.83
CA HIS A 220 0.60 -14.25 -13.10
C HIS A 220 0.79 -15.77 -12.97
N ASP A 221 1.03 -16.31 -11.77
CA ASP A 221 1.03 -17.77 -11.56
C ASP A 221 -0.36 -18.38 -11.75
N LEU A 222 -1.41 -17.57 -11.64
CA LEU A 222 -2.79 -17.96 -11.93
C LEU A 222 -3.18 -17.77 -13.41
N GLY A 223 -2.23 -17.45 -14.29
CA GLY A 223 -2.44 -17.39 -15.74
C GLY A 223 -3.05 -16.10 -16.27
N GLY A 224 -2.86 -14.98 -15.58
CA GLY A 224 -3.44 -13.68 -15.92
C GLY A 224 -4.73 -13.42 -15.15
N THR A 225 -5.44 -12.35 -15.52
CA THR A 225 -6.70 -11.97 -14.86
C THR A 225 -7.66 -13.15 -14.78
N SER A 226 -7.87 -13.68 -13.57
CA SER A 226 -8.77 -14.82 -13.40
C SER A 226 -10.23 -14.41 -13.64
N ASP A 227 -11.05 -15.32 -14.18
CA ASP A 227 -12.50 -15.09 -14.32
C ASP A 227 -13.13 -14.69 -12.98
N ARG A 228 -12.60 -15.19 -11.87
CA ARG A 228 -13.02 -14.83 -10.50
C ARG A 228 -12.72 -13.38 -10.18
N ALA A 229 -11.53 -12.87 -10.52
CA ALA A 229 -11.16 -11.47 -10.28
C ALA A 229 -12.00 -10.51 -11.14
N VAL A 230 -12.27 -10.88 -12.41
CA VAL A 230 -13.16 -10.11 -13.30
C VAL A 230 -14.57 -10.06 -12.75
N ALA A 231 -15.12 -11.22 -12.33
CA ALA A 231 -16.46 -11.30 -11.78
C ALA A 231 -16.60 -10.52 -10.47
N ALA A 232 -15.59 -10.59 -9.58
CA ALA A 232 -15.56 -9.85 -8.33
C ALA A 232 -15.49 -8.32 -8.56
N SER A 233 -14.67 -7.87 -9.50
CA SER A 233 -14.58 -6.46 -9.89
C SER A 233 -15.92 -5.95 -10.44
N ALA A 234 -16.57 -6.72 -11.31
CA ALA A 234 -17.88 -6.37 -11.87
C ALA A 234 -18.95 -6.30 -10.78
N ALA A 235 -19.00 -7.29 -9.87
CA ALA A 235 -19.95 -7.33 -8.76
C ALA A 235 -19.75 -6.17 -7.78
N MET A 236 -18.50 -5.82 -7.47
CA MET A 236 -18.17 -4.66 -6.63
C MET A 236 -18.57 -3.34 -7.30
N PHE A 237 -18.39 -3.25 -8.61
CA PHE A 237 -18.79 -2.09 -9.40
C PHE A 237 -20.32 -1.91 -9.42
N GLU A 238 -21.09 -2.98 -9.64
CA GLU A 238 -22.57 -2.99 -9.61
C GLU A 238 -23.10 -2.65 -8.20
N TYR A 239 -22.50 -3.21 -7.17
CA TYR A 239 -22.83 -2.88 -5.79
C TYR A 239 -22.58 -1.40 -5.47
N GLY A 240 -21.45 -0.88 -5.92
CA GLY A 240 -21.12 0.56 -5.78
C GLY A 240 -22.18 1.45 -6.43
N ALA A 241 -22.62 1.12 -7.64
CA ALA A 241 -23.68 1.86 -8.33
C ALA A 241 -25.00 1.85 -7.53
N THR A 242 -25.39 0.68 -7.02
CA THR A 242 -26.59 0.52 -6.16
C THR A 242 -26.49 1.38 -4.90
N LEU A 243 -25.34 1.38 -4.23
CA LEU A 243 -25.14 2.14 -3.00
C LEU A 243 -25.13 3.65 -3.26
N ILE A 244 -24.54 4.10 -4.39
CA ILE A 244 -24.55 5.50 -4.83
C ILE A 244 -26.00 5.98 -5.03
N GLU A 245 -26.84 5.22 -5.72
CA GLU A 245 -28.25 5.58 -5.93
C GLU A 245 -29.01 5.63 -4.59
N ALA A 246 -28.81 4.66 -3.72
CA ALA A 246 -29.42 4.67 -2.39
C ALA A 246 -29.02 5.93 -1.58
N ARG A 247 -27.80 6.44 -1.74
CA ARG A 247 -27.35 7.67 -1.08
C ARG A 247 -27.86 8.95 -1.74
N ARG A 248 -28.32 8.91 -2.99
CA ARG A 248 -29.03 10.02 -3.62
C ARG A 248 -30.37 10.28 -2.94
N ASP A 249 -31.09 9.19 -2.61
CA ASP A 249 -32.43 9.24 -2.05
C ASP A 249 -32.43 9.37 -0.53
N ASP A 250 -31.48 8.72 0.15
CA ASP A 250 -31.35 8.70 1.63
C ASP A 250 -29.90 9.02 2.04
N PRO A 251 -29.54 10.33 2.10
CA PRO A 251 -28.20 10.75 2.52
C PRO A 251 -27.94 10.43 4.00
N ARG A 252 -26.74 9.93 4.28
CA ARG A 252 -26.25 9.56 5.62
C ARG A 252 -24.99 10.35 5.99
N ASP A 253 -24.56 10.25 7.25
CA ASP A 253 -23.27 10.84 7.66
C ASP A 253 -22.11 9.89 7.31
N ASP A 254 -21.93 9.64 6.02
CA ASP A 254 -20.85 8.82 5.47
C ASP A 254 -20.14 9.53 4.32
N LEU A 255 -19.01 8.98 3.92
CA LEU A 255 -18.15 9.56 2.90
C LEU A 255 -18.83 9.54 1.52
N LEU A 256 -19.57 8.46 1.21
CA LEU A 256 -20.25 8.33 -0.08
C LEU A 256 -21.37 9.36 -0.22
N SER A 257 -22.17 9.60 0.83
CA SER A 257 -23.18 10.68 0.83
C SER A 257 -22.57 12.05 0.62
N ARG A 258 -21.41 12.33 1.23
CA ARG A 258 -20.66 13.58 1.00
C ARG A 258 -20.21 13.72 -0.45
N ALA A 259 -19.74 12.65 -1.07
CA ALA A 259 -19.34 12.65 -2.47
C ALA A 259 -20.54 12.85 -3.41
N VAL A 260 -21.67 12.19 -3.12
CA VAL A 260 -22.91 12.25 -3.95
C VAL A 260 -23.55 13.63 -3.93
N HIS A 261 -23.59 14.27 -2.75
CA HIS A 261 -24.30 15.54 -2.56
C HIS A 261 -23.40 16.76 -2.57
N GLY A 262 -22.09 16.58 -2.44
CA GLY A 262 -21.12 17.66 -2.46
C GLY A 262 -20.94 18.26 -3.86
N GLU A 263 -20.48 19.48 -3.90
CA GLU A 263 -20.17 20.19 -5.14
C GLU A 263 -18.71 20.63 -5.13
N ILE A 264 -18.10 20.55 -6.29
CA ILE A 264 -16.74 21.08 -6.55
C ILE A 264 -16.83 22.30 -7.45
N ASP A 265 -15.86 23.19 -7.33
CA ASP A 265 -15.74 24.33 -8.24
C ASP A 265 -15.36 23.80 -9.64
N ASP A 266 -16.09 24.25 -10.65
CA ASP A 266 -15.87 23.90 -12.04
C ASP A 266 -16.28 25.09 -12.92
N GLU A 267 -15.30 25.79 -13.45
CA GLU A 267 -15.50 27.01 -14.25
C GLU A 267 -16.27 26.74 -15.55
N SER A 268 -16.28 25.48 -16.01
CA SER A 268 -17.02 25.06 -17.21
C SER A 268 -18.50 24.78 -16.93
N ALA A 269 -18.87 24.64 -15.67
CA ALA A 269 -20.25 24.32 -15.27
C ALA A 269 -21.12 25.58 -15.13
N PRO A 270 -22.41 25.52 -15.47
CA PRO A 270 -23.35 26.58 -15.18
C PRO A 270 -23.36 26.93 -13.69
N GLY A 271 -23.05 28.19 -13.36
CA GLY A 271 -22.96 28.65 -11.97
C GLY A 271 -21.60 28.38 -11.29
N GLY A 272 -20.58 27.89 -12.03
CA GLY A 272 -19.21 27.73 -11.55
C GLY A 272 -19.00 26.57 -10.58
N ARG A 273 -20.01 25.71 -10.39
CA ARG A 273 -19.95 24.53 -9.50
C ARG A 273 -20.73 23.36 -10.08
N ARG A 274 -20.29 22.14 -9.77
CA ARG A 274 -21.01 20.92 -10.14
C ARG A 274 -20.87 19.82 -9.07
N ARG A 275 -21.79 18.89 -9.08
CA ARG A 275 -21.63 17.62 -8.39
C ARG A 275 -20.66 16.71 -9.14
N LEU A 276 -20.18 15.68 -8.46
CA LEU A 276 -19.39 14.62 -9.12
C LEU A 276 -20.26 13.90 -10.16
N ARG A 277 -19.66 13.56 -11.30
CA ARG A 277 -20.29 12.76 -12.34
C ARG A 277 -20.47 11.31 -11.88
N PRO A 278 -21.37 10.53 -12.51
CA PRO A 278 -21.56 9.11 -12.17
C PRO A 278 -20.28 8.27 -12.28
N ASP A 279 -19.45 8.53 -13.31
CA ASP A 279 -18.16 7.87 -13.50
C ASP A 279 -17.15 8.23 -12.40
N GLU A 280 -17.07 9.50 -11.99
CA GLU A 280 -16.24 9.94 -10.87
C GLU A 280 -16.66 9.29 -9.54
N LEU A 281 -17.96 9.21 -9.27
CA LEU A 281 -18.48 8.56 -8.05
C LEU A 281 -18.19 7.07 -8.02
N GLN A 282 -18.38 6.39 -9.15
CA GLN A 282 -18.17 4.97 -9.26
C GLN A 282 -16.70 4.59 -9.10
N LEU A 283 -15.80 5.32 -9.77
CA LEU A 283 -14.37 5.13 -9.64
C LEU A 283 -13.86 5.51 -8.24
N LEU A 284 -14.46 6.54 -7.64
CA LEU A 284 -14.15 6.89 -6.25
C LEU A 284 -14.51 5.75 -5.28
N PHE A 285 -15.69 5.16 -5.42
CA PHE A 285 -16.10 4.02 -4.60
C PHE A 285 -15.09 2.88 -4.68
N SER A 286 -14.74 2.46 -5.91
CA SER A 286 -13.76 1.39 -6.14
C SER A 286 -12.39 1.72 -5.56
N LEU A 287 -11.93 2.97 -5.74
CA LEU A 287 -10.66 3.43 -5.17
C LEU A 287 -10.65 3.37 -3.65
N LEU A 288 -11.73 3.83 -2.99
CA LEU A 288 -11.80 3.85 -1.52
C LEU A 288 -11.79 2.44 -0.93
N VAL A 289 -12.47 1.49 -1.57
CA VAL A 289 -12.44 0.08 -1.15
C VAL A 289 -11.03 -0.48 -1.31
N ALA A 290 -10.42 -0.38 -2.48
CA ALA A 290 -9.10 -0.95 -2.73
C ALA A 290 -8.01 -0.29 -1.85
N ALA A 291 -7.92 1.04 -1.83
CA ALA A 291 -6.87 1.76 -1.12
C ALA A 291 -6.97 1.64 0.41
N GLY A 292 -8.19 1.49 0.94
CA GLY A 292 -8.41 1.42 2.39
C GLY A 292 -8.14 0.05 2.99
N THR A 293 -8.10 -1.00 2.20
CA THR A 293 -8.01 -2.38 2.70
C THR A 293 -6.61 -2.95 2.58
N GLU A 294 -6.04 -2.97 1.40
CA GLU A 294 -4.82 -3.73 1.10
C GLU A 294 -3.57 -3.15 1.77
N THR A 295 -3.37 -1.86 1.69
CA THR A 295 -2.14 -1.22 2.20
C THR A 295 -2.00 -1.35 3.71
N THR A 296 -3.08 -1.14 4.46
CA THR A 296 -3.08 -1.21 5.93
C THR A 296 -2.91 -2.64 6.42
N ARG A 297 -3.60 -3.63 5.80
CA ARG A 297 -3.43 -5.04 6.18
C ARG A 297 -2.00 -5.54 5.99
N ASN A 298 -1.36 -5.19 4.85
CA ASN A 298 0.02 -5.57 4.57
C ASN A 298 0.98 -4.88 5.56
N THR A 299 0.73 -3.61 5.92
CA THR A 299 1.51 -2.90 6.93
C THR A 299 1.39 -3.56 8.31
N ILE A 300 0.19 -3.98 8.71
CA ILE A 300 -0.02 -4.70 9.97
C ILE A 300 0.72 -6.04 9.94
N ALA A 301 0.53 -6.85 8.89
CA ALA A 301 1.14 -8.18 8.81
C ALA A 301 2.67 -8.13 8.87
N VAL A 302 3.29 -7.31 7.98
CA VAL A 302 4.75 -7.15 7.91
C VAL A 302 5.31 -6.49 9.17
N GLY A 303 4.62 -5.47 9.68
CA GLY A 303 5.05 -4.74 10.88
C GLY A 303 4.97 -5.58 12.15
N VAL A 304 3.90 -6.38 12.32
CA VAL A 304 3.77 -7.29 13.47
C VAL A 304 4.80 -8.41 13.38
N ALA A 305 5.08 -8.97 12.20
CA ALA A 305 6.13 -9.95 12.03
C ALA A 305 7.52 -9.38 12.37
N ALA A 306 7.82 -8.17 11.91
CA ALA A 306 9.08 -7.49 12.23
C ALA A 306 9.22 -7.21 13.73
N LEU A 307 8.13 -6.83 14.40
CA LEU A 307 8.09 -6.60 15.85
C LEU A 307 8.20 -7.91 16.62
N ALA A 308 7.51 -8.98 16.21
CA ALA A 308 7.54 -10.29 16.83
C ALA A 308 8.94 -10.93 16.80
N ALA A 309 9.71 -10.67 15.75
CA ALA A 309 11.12 -11.06 15.64
C ALA A 309 12.05 -10.32 16.62
N ARG A 310 11.52 -9.36 17.40
CA ARG A 310 12.27 -8.54 18.38
C ARG A 310 11.57 -8.54 19.75
N PRO A 311 11.71 -9.63 20.52
CA PRO A 311 11.02 -9.78 21.81
C PRO A 311 11.32 -8.64 22.79
N ASP A 312 12.53 -8.07 22.77
CA ASP A 312 12.89 -6.96 23.65
C ASP A 312 12.12 -5.69 23.31
N ASP A 313 11.92 -5.38 22.01
CA ASP A 313 11.09 -4.25 21.57
C ASP A 313 9.61 -4.50 21.87
N TRP A 314 9.14 -5.74 21.77
CA TRP A 314 7.79 -6.12 22.17
C TRP A 314 7.55 -5.85 23.66
N VAL A 315 8.46 -6.29 24.53
CA VAL A 315 8.39 -6.02 25.98
C VAL A 315 8.44 -4.52 26.25
N ARG A 316 9.37 -3.81 25.61
CA ARG A 316 9.51 -2.35 25.76
C ARG A 316 8.24 -1.59 25.38
N LEU A 317 7.58 -1.93 24.27
CA LEU A 317 6.29 -1.33 23.87
C LEU A 317 5.17 -1.68 24.85
N ARG A 318 5.21 -2.87 25.44
CA ARG A 318 4.25 -3.30 26.47
C ARG A 318 4.40 -2.48 27.75
N GLU A 319 5.61 -2.18 28.16
CA GLU A 319 5.92 -1.41 29.37
C GLU A 319 5.73 0.09 29.17
N ASP A 320 6.04 0.61 27.98
CA ASP A 320 5.90 2.03 27.65
C ASP A 320 5.08 2.22 26.37
N ARG A 321 3.77 2.38 26.53
CA ARG A 321 2.81 2.62 25.44
C ARG A 321 3.01 3.96 24.72
N SER A 322 3.77 4.89 25.30
CA SER A 322 4.08 6.15 24.65
C SER A 322 4.95 5.97 23.39
N LEU A 323 5.60 4.81 23.24
CA LEU A 323 6.38 4.43 22.07
C LEU A 323 5.54 3.88 20.92
N VAL A 324 4.29 3.44 21.16
CA VAL A 324 3.42 2.84 20.12
C VAL A 324 3.25 3.75 18.90
N PRO A 325 3.02 5.07 19.02
CA PRO A 325 2.97 5.93 17.84
C PRO A 325 4.24 5.91 16.98
N GLY A 326 5.42 5.89 17.61
CA GLY A 326 6.71 5.76 16.90
C GLY A 326 6.88 4.41 16.21
N ALA A 327 6.48 3.34 16.89
CA ALA A 327 6.49 2.00 16.32
C ALA A 327 5.56 1.88 15.10
N VAL A 328 4.40 2.53 15.11
CA VAL A 328 3.48 2.59 13.96
C VAL A 328 4.14 3.28 12.76
N GLU A 329 4.84 4.41 12.95
CA GLU A 329 5.59 5.06 11.86
C GLU A 329 6.71 4.14 11.33
N GLU A 330 7.37 3.39 12.21
CA GLU A 330 8.40 2.44 11.78
C GLU A 330 7.82 1.23 11.04
N MET A 331 6.65 0.72 11.45
CA MET A 331 5.92 -0.32 10.71
C MET A 331 5.54 0.17 9.29
N LEU A 332 5.09 1.41 9.17
CA LEU A 332 4.76 2.04 7.87
C LEU A 332 6.00 2.16 6.98
N ARG A 333 7.12 2.69 7.53
CA ARG A 333 8.40 2.77 6.82
C ARG A 333 8.90 1.40 6.40
N TRP A 334 8.77 0.41 7.28
CA TRP A 334 9.28 -0.94 7.07
C TRP A 334 8.51 -1.68 5.99
N ALA A 335 7.21 -1.63 6.01
CA ALA A 335 6.35 -2.32 5.06
C ALA A 335 6.34 -1.66 3.68
N SER A 336 6.29 -0.32 3.61
CA SER A 336 6.16 0.44 2.35
C SER A 336 5.24 -0.27 1.36
N SER A 337 3.99 -0.56 1.78
CA SER A 337 3.05 -1.47 1.10
C SER A 337 2.72 -1.07 -0.34
N THR A 338 2.83 0.22 -0.67
CA THR A 338 2.82 0.73 -2.05
C THR A 338 4.27 1.06 -2.40
N PRO A 339 4.98 0.22 -3.17
CA PRO A 339 6.41 0.41 -3.39
C PRO A 339 6.74 1.60 -4.27
N TYR A 340 5.87 1.97 -5.22
CA TYR A 340 6.05 3.13 -6.08
C TYR A 340 4.72 3.75 -6.51
N ASN A 341 4.79 4.98 -7.01
CA ASN A 341 3.82 5.55 -7.93
C ASN A 341 4.53 6.13 -9.15
N ARG A 342 3.86 6.11 -10.31
CA ARG A 342 4.33 6.75 -11.53
C ARG A 342 3.81 8.18 -11.63
N ARG A 343 4.58 9.00 -12.35
CA ARG A 343 4.23 10.30 -12.88
C ARG A 343 4.60 10.35 -14.37
N THR A 344 4.11 11.37 -15.06
CA THR A 344 4.56 11.69 -16.41
C THR A 344 5.18 13.08 -16.41
N ALA A 345 6.37 13.23 -16.97
CA ALA A 345 7.02 14.53 -17.11
C ALA A 345 6.22 15.41 -18.09
N THR A 346 5.87 16.61 -17.69
CA THR A 346 5.11 17.56 -18.55
C THR A 346 6.03 18.42 -19.39
N VAL A 347 7.28 18.56 -18.99
CA VAL A 347 8.35 19.35 -19.64
C VAL A 347 9.66 18.56 -19.57
N ASP A 348 10.63 18.95 -20.39
CA ASP A 348 12.00 18.46 -20.26
C ASP A 348 12.58 18.93 -18.92
N VAL A 349 13.15 18.02 -18.15
CA VAL A 349 13.77 18.30 -16.84
C VAL A 349 15.04 17.50 -16.65
N GLU A 350 16.09 18.15 -16.16
CA GLU A 350 17.35 17.50 -15.82
C GLU A 350 17.40 17.12 -14.34
N VAL A 351 17.70 15.86 -14.04
CA VAL A 351 17.89 15.34 -12.68
C VAL A 351 19.21 14.57 -12.64
N HIS A 352 20.17 15.02 -11.84
CA HIS A 352 21.52 14.44 -11.73
C HIS A 352 22.23 14.23 -13.09
N GLY A 353 22.11 15.19 -14.00
CA GLY A 353 22.72 15.10 -15.34
C GLY A 353 21.99 14.17 -16.31
N GLN A 354 20.86 13.58 -15.90
CA GLN A 354 19.99 12.79 -16.76
C GLN A 354 18.84 13.67 -17.27
N MET A 355 18.63 13.66 -18.56
CA MET A 355 17.56 14.43 -19.20
C MET A 355 16.29 13.60 -19.33
N ILE A 356 15.32 13.86 -18.46
CA ILE A 356 13.95 13.32 -18.55
C ILE A 356 13.18 14.20 -19.54
N ARG A 357 12.61 13.60 -20.57
CA ARG A 357 11.87 14.34 -21.61
C ARG A 357 10.39 14.49 -21.27
N ALA A 358 9.79 15.54 -21.80
CA ALA A 358 8.34 15.70 -21.77
C ALA A 358 7.65 14.45 -22.36
N GLY A 359 6.68 13.90 -21.65
CA GLY A 359 6.01 12.63 -21.98
C GLY A 359 6.64 11.39 -21.38
N ASP A 360 7.85 11.45 -20.82
CA ASP A 360 8.48 10.29 -20.19
C ASP A 360 7.75 9.85 -18.92
N ARG A 361 7.68 8.53 -18.73
CA ARG A 361 7.21 7.91 -17.48
C ARG A 361 8.30 8.01 -16.41
N VAL A 362 7.94 8.45 -15.20
CA VAL A 362 8.85 8.62 -14.07
C VAL A 362 8.27 7.89 -12.84
N THR A 363 8.95 6.87 -12.36
CA THR A 363 8.51 6.09 -11.19
C THR A 363 9.23 6.57 -9.92
N LEU A 364 8.43 6.88 -8.91
CA LEU A 364 8.85 7.36 -7.59
C LEU A 364 8.82 6.19 -6.61
N TRP A 365 9.97 5.61 -6.27
CA TRP A 365 10.04 4.38 -5.49
C TRP A 365 10.12 4.68 -3.99
N TRP A 366 8.93 4.73 -3.34
CA TRP A 366 8.78 4.98 -1.90
C TRP A 366 9.53 3.95 -1.05
N ALA A 367 9.38 2.64 -1.36
CA ALA A 367 10.05 1.57 -0.64
C ALA A 367 11.58 1.67 -0.71
N SER A 368 12.11 2.17 -1.82
CA SER A 368 13.53 2.49 -1.94
C SER A 368 13.92 3.71 -1.10
N ALA A 369 13.15 4.79 -1.20
CA ALA A 369 13.37 6.02 -0.45
C ALA A 369 13.37 5.78 1.07
N ASP A 370 12.48 4.91 1.55
CA ASP A 370 12.35 4.53 2.96
C ASP A 370 13.52 3.64 3.48
N ARG A 371 14.46 3.29 2.60
CA ARG A 371 15.72 2.59 2.92
C ARG A 371 16.97 3.38 2.53
N ASP A 372 16.83 4.69 2.27
CA ASP A 372 17.96 5.54 1.89
C ASP A 372 18.79 5.93 3.12
N ARG A 373 20.08 5.57 3.08
CA ARG A 373 21.06 5.90 4.15
C ARG A 373 21.30 7.39 4.32
N SER A 374 21.02 8.21 3.31
CA SER A 374 21.15 9.66 3.40
C SER A 374 20.08 10.29 4.30
N GLU A 375 18.93 9.63 4.48
CA GLU A 375 17.83 10.08 5.34
C GLU A 375 17.74 9.27 6.63
N PHE A 376 17.94 7.94 6.57
CA PHE A 376 17.78 7.05 7.70
C PHE A 376 19.10 6.44 8.15
N ALA A 377 19.51 6.68 9.38
CA ALA A 377 20.58 5.90 9.99
C ALA A 377 20.14 4.44 10.13
N ASP A 378 21.01 3.50 9.72
CA ASP A 378 20.73 2.06 9.73
C ASP A 378 19.35 1.72 9.14
N PRO A 379 19.11 2.03 7.83
CA PRO A 379 17.78 1.96 7.24
C PRO A 379 17.20 0.54 7.20
N PHE A 380 18.02 -0.49 7.32
CA PHE A 380 17.65 -1.91 7.37
C PHE A 380 17.47 -2.44 8.79
N ARG A 381 17.64 -1.59 9.82
CA ARG A 381 17.26 -1.90 11.19
C ARG A 381 15.83 -1.42 11.44
N PHE A 382 14.97 -2.33 11.93
CA PHE A 382 13.66 -1.96 12.47
C PHE A 382 13.85 -1.38 13.89
N ASP A 383 13.42 -0.16 14.12
CA ASP A 383 13.64 0.57 15.37
C ASP A 383 12.36 1.29 15.81
N VAL A 384 11.69 0.76 16.81
CA VAL A 384 10.43 1.31 17.36
C VAL A 384 10.58 2.71 17.96
N ALA A 385 11.79 3.16 18.21
CA ALA A 385 12.10 4.49 18.73
C ALA A 385 12.75 5.41 17.69
N ARG A 386 12.72 5.05 16.42
CA ARG A 386 13.34 5.86 15.34
C ARG A 386 12.79 7.28 15.34
N THR A 387 13.69 8.24 15.49
CA THR A 387 13.38 9.67 15.40
C THR A 387 14.58 10.46 14.88
N PRO A 388 14.42 11.32 13.86
CA PRO A 388 13.20 11.47 13.06
C PRO A 388 12.89 10.24 12.21
N ASN A 389 11.62 10.04 11.84
CA ASN A 389 11.18 9.00 10.91
C ASN A 389 10.39 9.65 9.76
N ARG A 390 11.11 10.21 8.78
CA ARG A 390 10.53 10.96 7.65
C ARG A 390 10.24 10.06 6.47
N HIS A 391 9.55 8.96 6.73
CA HIS A 391 9.20 8.00 5.70
C HIS A 391 8.21 8.56 4.67
N LEU A 392 8.26 7.99 3.47
CA LEU A 392 7.40 8.33 2.34
C LEU A 392 6.32 7.26 2.05
N ALA A 393 6.05 6.35 2.98
CA ALA A 393 5.06 5.28 2.81
C ALA A 393 3.64 5.77 2.52
N PHE A 394 3.32 7.02 2.87
CA PHE A 394 2.06 7.69 2.53
C PHE A 394 2.16 8.62 1.32
N GLY A 395 3.25 8.55 0.57
CA GLY A 395 3.54 9.52 -0.47
C GLY A 395 3.86 10.91 0.08
N HIS A 396 3.88 11.92 -0.79
CA HIS A 396 4.14 13.32 -0.43
C HIS A 396 3.40 14.30 -1.34
N GLY A 397 3.33 15.57 -0.94
CA GLY A 397 2.72 16.65 -1.71
C GLY A 397 1.20 16.60 -1.75
N SER A 398 0.59 17.06 -2.85
CA SER A 398 -0.87 17.13 -3.01
C SER A 398 -1.54 15.75 -2.92
N HIS A 399 -0.84 14.70 -3.35
CA HIS A 399 -1.29 13.31 -3.28
C HIS A 399 -0.95 12.57 -1.97
N PHE A 400 -0.49 13.26 -0.92
CA PHE A 400 -0.28 12.64 0.39
C PHE A 400 -1.53 11.86 0.83
N CYS A 401 -1.36 10.64 1.32
CA CYS A 401 -2.44 9.69 1.61
C CYS A 401 -3.57 10.30 2.43
N LEU A 402 -4.79 10.28 1.88
CA LEU A 402 -5.98 10.83 2.51
C LEU A 402 -6.36 10.05 3.78
N GLY A 403 -6.20 8.70 3.74
CA GLY A 403 -6.49 7.77 4.83
C GLY A 403 -5.42 7.67 5.92
N SER A 404 -4.32 8.41 5.83
CA SER A 404 -3.15 8.27 6.70
C SER A 404 -3.42 8.30 8.21
N ARG A 405 -4.44 9.05 8.65
CA ARG A 405 -4.85 9.09 10.07
C ARG A 405 -5.61 7.83 10.50
N LEU A 406 -6.48 7.34 9.62
CA LEU A 406 -7.24 6.10 9.86
C LEU A 406 -6.29 4.92 9.94
N ALA A 407 -5.39 4.77 8.97
CA ALA A 407 -4.40 3.69 8.96
C ALA A 407 -3.53 3.67 10.23
N ARG A 408 -3.06 4.83 10.71
CA ARG A 408 -2.32 4.91 11.97
C ARG A 408 -3.15 4.46 13.17
N LEU A 409 -4.42 4.82 13.22
CA LEU A 409 -5.31 4.40 14.29
C LEU A 409 -5.56 2.90 14.26
N GLU A 410 -5.77 2.32 13.09
CA GLU A 410 -5.99 0.87 12.91
C GLU A 410 -4.75 0.07 13.32
N ILE A 411 -3.57 0.45 12.82
CA ILE A 411 -2.32 -0.21 13.16
C ILE A 411 -2.06 -0.12 14.68
N ALA A 412 -2.22 1.07 15.26
CA ALA A 412 -2.03 1.28 16.70
C ALA A 412 -3.01 0.41 17.52
N ALA A 413 -4.27 0.31 17.11
CA ALA A 413 -5.27 -0.47 17.84
C ALA A 413 -4.98 -1.98 17.82
N ILE A 414 -4.53 -2.50 16.68
CA ILE A 414 -4.09 -3.92 16.59
C ILE A 414 -2.85 -4.15 17.43
N VAL A 415 -1.85 -3.27 17.35
CA VAL A 415 -0.62 -3.38 18.16
C VAL A 415 -0.95 -3.31 19.65
N ASP A 416 -1.76 -2.36 20.09
CA ASP A 416 -2.18 -2.25 21.50
C ASP A 416 -2.87 -3.53 21.97
N SER A 417 -3.83 -4.05 21.20
CA SER A 417 -4.56 -5.28 21.55
C SER A 417 -3.65 -6.51 21.62
N LEU A 418 -2.70 -6.63 20.68
CA LEU A 418 -1.69 -7.71 20.70
C LEU A 418 -0.78 -7.61 21.94
N LEU A 419 -0.30 -6.41 22.24
CA LEU A 419 0.57 -6.19 23.40
C LEU A 419 -0.14 -6.44 24.74
N ASP A 420 -1.46 -6.24 24.80
CA ASP A 420 -2.27 -6.49 25.99
C ASP A 420 -2.54 -7.98 26.20
N ARG A 421 -2.81 -8.73 25.11
CA ARG A 421 -3.37 -10.07 25.16
C ARG A 421 -2.42 -11.20 24.80
N ALA A 422 -1.40 -10.92 23.98
CA ALA A 422 -0.56 -11.95 23.38
C ALA A 422 0.91 -11.85 23.82
N GLU A 423 1.58 -12.99 23.89
CA GLU A 423 3.04 -13.02 23.77
C GLU A 423 3.45 -12.78 22.30
N PRO A 424 4.72 -12.43 22.02
CA PRO A 424 5.16 -12.24 20.64
C PRO A 424 4.77 -13.43 19.77
N PRO A 425 4.04 -13.24 18.64
CA PRO A 425 3.71 -14.35 17.75
C PRO A 425 4.96 -15.08 17.25
N GLU A 426 4.94 -16.41 17.30
CA GLU A 426 6.00 -17.25 16.75
C GLU A 426 5.71 -17.57 15.29
N GLN A 427 6.60 -17.15 14.39
CA GLN A 427 6.48 -17.48 12.95
C GLN A 427 6.79 -18.95 12.72
N LEU A 428 5.87 -19.68 12.06
CA LEU A 428 5.96 -21.13 11.84
C LEU A 428 6.44 -21.52 10.44
N GLY A 429 6.44 -20.58 9.51
CA GLY A 429 6.86 -20.80 8.13
C GLY A 429 7.31 -19.52 7.45
N PRO A 430 7.78 -19.59 6.18
CA PRO A 430 8.13 -18.40 5.41
C PRO A 430 6.91 -17.55 5.15
N ILE A 431 7.13 -16.25 4.96
CA ILE A 431 6.11 -15.37 4.41
C ILE A 431 5.94 -15.73 2.94
N GLU A 432 4.70 -15.97 2.52
CA GLU A 432 4.35 -16.03 1.13
C GLU A 432 3.97 -14.64 0.65
N TRP A 433 4.78 -14.10 -0.28
CA TRP A 433 4.58 -12.78 -0.82
C TRP A 433 3.70 -12.78 -2.08
N THR A 434 2.99 -11.70 -2.29
CA THR A 434 2.35 -11.43 -3.58
C THR A 434 3.42 -11.09 -4.59
N ARG A 435 3.41 -11.76 -5.73
CA ARG A 435 4.32 -11.52 -6.85
C ARG A 435 3.89 -10.28 -7.62
N SER A 436 4.22 -9.10 -7.08
CA SER A 436 3.78 -7.82 -7.64
C SER A 436 4.83 -6.73 -7.44
N ASN A 437 5.05 -5.92 -8.46
CA ASN A 437 5.83 -4.69 -8.34
C ASN A 437 4.97 -3.48 -7.89
N LYS A 438 3.63 -3.62 -7.90
CA LYS A 438 2.67 -2.56 -7.52
C LYS A 438 2.38 -2.55 -6.03
N HIS A 439 2.48 -3.71 -5.38
CA HIS A 439 2.19 -3.91 -3.97
C HIS A 439 3.26 -4.78 -3.31
N THR A 440 3.78 -4.33 -2.16
CA THR A 440 4.53 -5.21 -1.26
C THR A 440 3.50 -5.92 -0.37
N GLY A 441 2.92 -6.98 -0.91
CA GLY A 441 1.81 -7.71 -0.31
C GLY A 441 2.21 -9.05 0.27
N VAL A 442 1.55 -9.44 1.36
CA VAL A 442 1.63 -10.78 1.96
C VAL A 442 0.42 -11.59 1.51
N ARG A 443 0.62 -12.86 1.15
CA ARG A 443 -0.45 -13.83 0.89
C ARG A 443 -0.75 -14.70 2.10
N HIS A 444 0.31 -15.24 2.70
CA HIS A 444 0.22 -16.08 3.89
C HIS A 444 1.36 -15.79 4.86
N LEU A 445 1.02 -15.80 6.14
CA LEU A 445 1.96 -15.62 7.24
C LEU A 445 1.53 -16.51 8.41
N PRO A 446 1.92 -17.80 8.39
CA PRO A 446 1.56 -18.74 9.45
C PRO A 446 2.31 -18.42 10.73
N VAL A 447 1.57 -18.25 11.83
CA VAL A 447 2.12 -17.96 13.16
C VAL A 447 1.40 -18.79 14.23
N ARG A 448 2.11 -19.01 15.35
CA ARG A 448 1.49 -19.44 16.61
C ARG A 448 1.31 -18.22 17.50
N MET A 449 0.11 -18.01 17.96
CA MET A 449 -0.24 -17.00 18.93
C MET A 449 -0.52 -17.65 20.29
N VAL A 450 0.04 -17.09 21.35
CA VAL A 450 -0.12 -17.57 22.73
C VAL A 450 -0.71 -16.44 23.55
N GLU A 451 -1.78 -16.75 24.29
CA GLU A 451 -2.39 -15.79 25.20
C GLU A 451 -1.44 -15.49 26.36
N ARG A 452 -1.34 -14.21 26.68
CA ARG A 452 -0.56 -13.74 27.84
C ARG A 452 -1.26 -14.18 29.12
N ARG A 453 -0.47 -14.77 30.02
CA ARG A 453 -0.91 -15.16 31.36
C ARG A 453 -0.84 -14.03 32.38
#